data_e2f97d061df5e4738dd1afae3b0b0eea
#
_entry.id   e2f97d061df5e4738dd1afae3b0b0eea
#
_cell.length_a   1.000
_cell.length_b   1.000
_cell.length_c   1.000
_cell.angle_alpha   90.00
_cell.angle_beta   90.00
_cell.angle_gamma   90.00
#
_symmetry.space_group_name_H-M   'P 1'
#
loop_
_entity.id
_entity.type
_entity.pdbx_description
1 polymer ?
#
loop_
_entity_poly.entity_id
_entity_poly.type
_entity_poly.pdbx_seq_one_letter_code
_entity_poly.pdbx_strand_id
1 'polypeptide(L)'
;MRSRSAGRILITGSIAGFMPGTFQAVYNGSKAFIDSFSWALRNELKDSGVTVTCLMPGVTDTQFFERADLMDTKVGTQENKADPADVARIGFKAMLDGEGDVVAGMKNKLQSAMATVTPSESTSFDRRRASRRRVHAGDIGKFHRASIGCFR
;
A
#
# COMPACT_ATOMS: atom_id res chain seq x y z
N MET A 1 -6.26 21.26 -14.11
CA MET A 1 -4.93 20.81 -14.53
C MET A 1 -4.85 20.66 -16.06
N ARG A 2 -5.68 19.84 -16.70
CA ARG A 2 -5.63 19.63 -18.17
C ARG A 2 -5.73 20.94 -18.98
N SER A 3 -6.67 21.84 -18.64
CA SER A 3 -6.87 23.11 -19.35
C SER A 3 -5.68 24.08 -19.35
N ARG A 4 -4.78 23.95 -18.36
CA ARG A 4 -3.54 24.74 -18.26
C ARG A 4 -2.28 23.95 -18.59
N SER A 5 -2.44 22.70 -19.06
CA SER A 5 -1.35 21.77 -19.41
C SER A 5 -0.27 21.65 -18.33
N ALA A 6 -0.65 21.74 -17.06
CA ALA A 6 0.26 21.66 -15.93
C ALA A 6 -0.44 21.13 -14.67
N GLY A 7 0.18 20.17 -14.02
CA GLY A 7 -0.27 19.64 -12.74
C GLY A 7 0.55 18.44 -12.29
N ARG A 8 0.53 18.20 -11.00
CA ARG A 8 1.14 17.00 -10.37
C ARG A 8 0.15 16.38 -9.41
N ILE A 9 0.02 15.07 -9.48
CA ILE A 9 -0.86 14.27 -8.63
C ILE A 9 -0.01 13.22 -7.94
N LEU A 10 -0.09 13.19 -6.60
CA LEU A 10 0.51 12.12 -5.79
C LEU A 10 -0.62 11.29 -5.20
N ILE A 11 -0.60 9.99 -5.48
CA ILE A 11 -1.56 9.02 -4.97
C ILE A 11 -0.81 8.04 -4.06
N THR A 12 -1.35 7.78 -2.87
CA THR A 12 -0.73 6.85 -1.92
C THR A 12 -1.38 5.47 -2.03
N GLY A 13 -0.70 4.59 -2.75
CA GLY A 13 -1.00 3.17 -2.83
C GLY A 13 -0.38 2.37 -1.67
N SER A 14 0.12 1.18 -1.97
CA SER A 14 0.89 0.34 -1.03
C SER A 14 1.53 -0.84 -1.76
N ILE A 15 2.68 -1.33 -1.26
CA ILE A 15 3.22 -2.63 -1.69
C ILE A 15 2.27 -3.80 -1.39
N ALA A 16 1.30 -3.62 -0.50
CA ALA A 16 0.25 -4.61 -0.21
C ALA A 16 -0.68 -4.85 -1.41
N GLY A 17 -0.73 -3.93 -2.37
CA GLY A 17 -1.48 -4.11 -3.62
C GLY A 17 -0.91 -5.19 -4.53
N PHE A 18 0.37 -5.56 -4.38
CA PHE A 18 1.01 -6.58 -5.21
C PHE A 18 0.81 -8.02 -4.73
N MET A 19 0.22 -8.23 -3.56
CA MET A 19 0.13 -9.57 -2.98
C MET A 19 -1.19 -9.80 -2.25
N PRO A 20 -1.73 -11.03 -2.28
CA PRO A 20 -2.87 -11.38 -1.46
C PRO A 20 -2.48 -11.41 0.02
N GLY A 21 -3.36 -10.92 0.89
CA GLY A 21 -3.17 -10.94 2.34
C GLY A 21 -4.31 -11.68 3.03
N THR A 22 -3.99 -12.75 3.75
CA THR A 22 -4.98 -13.46 4.59
C THR A 22 -5.47 -12.51 5.68
N PHE A 23 -6.79 -12.42 5.86
CA PHE A 23 -7.49 -11.47 6.73
C PHE A 23 -7.33 -9.99 6.36
N GLN A 24 -6.73 -9.69 5.19
CA GLN A 24 -6.54 -8.34 4.67
C GLN A 24 -7.12 -8.18 3.25
N ALA A 25 -8.07 -9.02 2.87
CA ALA A 25 -8.60 -9.07 1.49
C ALA A 25 -9.11 -7.70 1.02
N VAL A 26 -9.88 -6.99 1.85
CA VAL A 26 -10.40 -5.66 1.51
C VAL A 26 -9.29 -4.62 1.41
N TYR A 27 -8.35 -4.61 2.37
CA TYR A 27 -7.22 -3.69 2.35
C TYR A 27 -6.34 -3.91 1.11
N ASN A 28 -5.87 -5.14 0.89
CA ASN A 28 -5.00 -5.46 -0.25
C ASN A 28 -5.72 -5.22 -1.58
N GLY A 29 -7.00 -5.60 -1.68
CA GLY A 29 -7.82 -5.33 -2.86
C GLY A 29 -7.99 -3.84 -3.13
N SER A 30 -8.23 -3.02 -2.09
CA SER A 30 -8.34 -1.57 -2.22
C SER A 30 -7.01 -0.94 -2.68
N LYS A 31 -5.88 -1.43 -2.18
CA LYS A 31 -4.55 -0.94 -2.58
C LYS A 31 -4.19 -1.37 -4.00
N ALA A 32 -4.52 -2.60 -4.39
CA ALA A 32 -4.37 -3.05 -5.78
C ALA A 32 -5.19 -2.20 -6.77
N PHE A 33 -6.42 -1.84 -6.38
CA PHE A 33 -7.25 -0.91 -7.16
C PHE A 33 -6.56 0.46 -7.30
N ILE A 34 -6.08 1.05 -6.20
CA ILE A 34 -5.42 2.36 -6.21
C ILE A 34 -4.16 2.35 -7.08
N ASP A 35 -3.33 1.32 -6.96
CA ASP A 35 -2.10 1.17 -7.74
C ASP A 35 -2.43 1.07 -9.24
N SER A 36 -3.35 0.17 -9.62
CA SER A 36 -3.82 -0.01 -11.00
C SER A 36 -4.47 1.26 -11.57
N PHE A 37 -5.32 1.91 -10.79
CA PHE A 37 -5.95 3.19 -11.18
C PHE A 37 -4.91 4.27 -11.45
N SER A 38 -3.87 4.36 -10.62
CA SER A 38 -2.79 5.35 -10.78
C SER A 38 -2.03 5.14 -12.10
N TRP A 39 -1.77 3.88 -12.46
CA TRP A 39 -1.09 3.55 -13.73
C TRP A 39 -1.93 3.88 -14.95
N ALA A 40 -3.22 3.54 -14.92
CA ALA A 40 -4.15 3.87 -15.99
C ALA A 40 -4.24 5.39 -16.18
N LEU A 41 -4.50 6.13 -15.09
CA LEU A 41 -4.62 7.57 -15.10
C LEU A 41 -3.36 8.27 -15.61
N ARG A 42 -2.17 7.79 -15.23
CA ARG A 42 -0.90 8.31 -15.76
C ARG A 42 -0.80 8.15 -17.25
N ASN A 43 -1.16 6.99 -17.80
CA ASN A 43 -1.13 6.75 -19.23
C ASN A 43 -2.16 7.62 -19.97
N GLU A 44 -3.35 7.79 -19.40
CA GLU A 44 -4.39 8.66 -19.98
C GLU A 44 -4.00 10.16 -20.03
N LEU A 45 -3.16 10.58 -19.08
CA LEU A 45 -2.73 11.97 -18.93
C LEU A 45 -1.37 12.29 -19.54
N LYS A 46 -0.67 11.31 -20.14
CA LYS A 46 0.72 11.44 -20.60
C LYS A 46 0.97 12.65 -21.53
N ASP A 47 0.00 12.99 -22.37
CA ASP A 47 0.11 14.09 -23.35
C ASP A 47 -0.56 15.39 -22.86
N SER A 48 -0.96 15.46 -21.58
CA SER A 48 -1.72 16.59 -21.03
C SER A 48 -0.89 17.59 -20.22
N GLY A 49 0.41 17.33 -20.05
CA GLY A 49 1.27 18.11 -19.14
C GLY A 49 0.98 17.87 -17.65
N VAL A 50 0.15 16.88 -17.33
CA VAL A 50 -0.15 16.46 -15.95
C VAL A 50 0.59 15.16 -15.65
N THR A 51 1.37 15.14 -14.56
CA THR A 51 2.04 13.91 -14.08
C THR A 51 1.27 13.27 -12.94
N VAL A 52 1.34 11.93 -12.88
CA VAL A 52 0.74 11.14 -11.80
C VAL A 52 1.82 10.23 -11.21
N THR A 53 2.03 10.36 -9.92
CA THR A 53 2.98 9.56 -9.14
C THR A 53 2.22 8.67 -8.17
N CYS A 54 2.49 7.37 -8.18
CA CYS A 54 1.99 6.43 -7.19
C CYS A 54 3.09 6.14 -6.15
N LEU A 55 2.88 6.60 -4.92
CA LEU A 55 3.73 6.27 -3.78
C LEU A 55 3.23 4.97 -3.16
N MET A 56 4.09 3.95 -3.12
CA MET A 56 3.79 2.64 -2.56
C MET A 56 4.65 2.36 -1.32
N PRO A 57 4.22 2.81 -0.14
CA PRO A 57 4.92 2.55 1.09
C PRO A 57 4.87 1.06 1.48
N GLY A 58 5.92 0.64 2.20
CA GLY A 58 5.87 -0.57 3.03
C GLY A 58 5.34 -0.27 4.43
N VAL A 59 5.79 -1.06 5.39
CA VAL A 59 5.43 -0.88 6.80
C VAL A 59 6.03 0.42 7.31
N THR A 60 5.17 1.37 7.66
CA THR A 60 5.54 2.72 8.08
C THR A 60 5.03 2.96 9.51
N ASP A 61 5.84 3.63 10.33
CA ASP A 61 5.51 3.90 11.73
C ASP A 61 4.48 5.04 11.85
N THR A 62 3.22 4.65 11.87
CA THR A 62 2.09 5.57 11.94
C THR A 62 1.02 5.03 12.88
N GLN A 63 0.05 5.84 13.25
CA GLN A 63 -1.12 5.42 14.02
C GLN A 63 -2.03 4.41 13.27
N PHE A 64 -1.67 4.00 12.04
CA PHE A 64 -2.45 3.07 11.24
C PHE A 64 -2.67 1.74 11.97
N PHE A 65 -1.61 1.17 12.56
CA PHE A 65 -1.69 -0.13 13.23
C PHE A 65 -2.54 -0.08 14.49
N GLU A 66 -2.45 1.01 15.24
CA GLU A 66 -3.27 1.25 16.42
C GLU A 66 -4.75 1.42 16.05
N ARG A 67 -5.04 2.29 15.08
CA ARG A 67 -6.42 2.56 14.62
C ARG A 67 -7.06 1.35 13.95
N ALA A 68 -6.26 0.49 13.33
CA ALA A 68 -6.70 -0.73 12.66
C ALA A 68 -6.78 -1.94 13.61
N ASP A 69 -6.47 -1.79 14.91
CA ASP A 69 -6.42 -2.86 15.92
C ASP A 69 -5.51 -4.01 15.46
N LEU A 70 -4.31 -3.65 14.93
CA LEU A 70 -3.33 -4.59 14.38
C LEU A 70 -2.05 -4.68 15.22
N MET A 71 -2.03 -4.11 16.42
CA MET A 71 -0.84 -4.04 17.28
C MET A 71 -0.37 -5.42 17.77
N ASP A 72 -1.25 -6.42 17.79
CA ASP A 72 -0.95 -7.81 18.18
C ASP A 72 -0.52 -8.69 16.99
N THR A 73 -0.41 -8.10 15.79
CA THR A 73 0.01 -8.81 14.57
C THR A 73 1.52 -8.71 14.35
N LYS A 74 2.10 -9.66 13.60
CA LYS A 74 3.52 -9.62 13.22
C LYS A 74 3.91 -8.33 12.48
N VAL A 75 3.00 -7.73 11.74
CA VAL A 75 3.23 -6.50 11.01
C VAL A 75 3.14 -5.29 11.96
N GLY A 76 2.18 -5.30 12.89
CA GLY A 76 2.03 -4.26 13.90
C GLY A 76 3.18 -4.18 14.89
N THR A 77 3.77 -5.34 15.26
CA THR A 77 4.89 -5.44 16.19
C THR A 77 6.27 -5.34 15.55
N GLN A 78 6.34 -5.12 14.23
CA GLN A 78 7.62 -4.99 13.53
C GLN A 78 8.41 -3.78 14.03
N GLU A 79 9.66 -3.98 14.48
CA GLU A 79 10.51 -2.92 15.03
C GLU A 79 11.07 -1.98 13.95
N ASN A 80 11.37 -2.50 12.77
CA ASN A 80 11.99 -1.75 11.66
C ASN A 80 10.92 -1.15 10.72
N LYS A 81 10.03 -0.31 11.24
CA LYS A 81 9.10 0.47 10.44
C LYS A 81 9.82 1.66 9.82
N ALA A 82 9.40 2.07 8.63
CA ALA A 82 9.94 3.27 7.99
C ALA A 82 9.42 4.53 8.70
N ASP A 83 10.28 5.56 8.78
CA ASP A 83 9.87 6.88 9.26
C ASP A 83 8.84 7.49 8.29
N PRO A 84 7.66 7.92 8.75
CA PRO A 84 6.65 8.52 7.90
C PRO A 84 7.12 9.81 7.21
N ALA A 85 7.98 10.60 7.85
CA ALA A 85 8.53 11.81 7.25
C ALA A 85 9.46 11.49 6.07
N ASP A 86 10.27 10.43 6.18
CA ASP A 86 11.12 9.97 5.09
C ASP A 86 10.29 9.42 3.92
N VAL A 87 9.26 8.63 4.21
CA VAL A 87 8.33 8.14 3.20
C VAL A 87 7.64 9.28 2.46
N ALA A 88 7.17 10.29 3.20
CA ALA A 88 6.53 11.47 2.61
C ALA A 88 7.51 12.26 1.74
N ARG A 89 8.75 12.45 2.19
CA ARG A 89 9.81 13.16 1.44
C ARG A 89 10.14 12.46 0.14
N ILE A 90 10.26 11.13 0.18
CA ILE A 90 10.50 10.31 -1.02
C ILE A 90 9.36 10.47 -2.02
N GLY A 91 8.11 10.34 -1.58
CA GLY A 91 6.94 10.48 -2.45
C GLY A 91 6.80 11.89 -3.03
N PHE A 92 7.02 12.92 -2.22
CA PHE A 92 6.95 14.30 -2.66
C PHE A 92 8.05 14.63 -3.69
N LYS A 93 9.28 14.18 -3.43
CA LYS A 93 10.37 14.34 -4.40
C LYS A 93 10.05 13.65 -5.73
N ALA A 94 9.62 12.41 -5.69
CA ALA A 94 9.24 11.66 -6.89
C ALA A 94 8.11 12.37 -7.69
N MET A 95 7.13 12.94 -7.00
CA MET A 95 6.08 13.75 -7.62
C MET A 95 6.65 15.00 -8.31
N LEU A 96 7.61 15.69 -7.69
CA LEU A 96 8.25 16.87 -8.28
C LEU A 96 9.09 16.49 -9.51
N ASP A 97 9.76 15.35 -9.46
CA ASP A 97 10.59 14.83 -10.55
C ASP A 97 9.75 14.19 -11.67
N GLY A 98 8.44 14.03 -11.48
CA GLY A 98 7.54 13.43 -12.47
C GLY A 98 7.68 11.91 -12.58
N GLU A 99 8.26 11.26 -11.56
CA GLU A 99 8.36 9.80 -11.50
C GLU A 99 6.97 9.16 -11.41
N GLY A 100 6.78 8.04 -12.12
CA GLY A 100 5.48 7.36 -12.14
C GLY A 100 5.20 6.54 -10.89
N ASP A 101 6.15 5.71 -10.49
CA ASP A 101 5.99 4.78 -9.37
C ASP A 101 7.17 4.89 -8.43
N VAL A 102 6.90 5.00 -7.15
CA VAL A 102 7.95 5.01 -6.14
C VAL A 102 7.60 4.09 -4.98
N VAL A 103 8.45 3.09 -4.77
CA VAL A 103 8.41 2.21 -3.60
C VAL A 103 9.39 2.74 -2.57
N ALA A 104 8.89 3.14 -1.41
CA ALA A 104 9.73 3.65 -0.34
C ALA A 104 10.48 2.50 0.35
N GLY A 105 11.84 2.61 0.36
CA GLY A 105 12.75 1.65 1.01
C GLY A 105 13.22 0.51 0.11
N MET A 106 14.54 0.19 0.20
CA MET A 106 15.17 -0.85 -0.64
C MET A 106 14.60 -2.27 -0.39
N LYS A 107 14.29 -2.61 0.87
CA LYS A 107 13.66 -3.90 1.21
C LYS A 107 12.29 -4.04 0.57
N ASN A 108 11.52 -2.95 0.52
CA ASN A 108 10.20 -2.91 -0.09
C ASN A 108 10.27 -3.04 -1.62
N LYS A 109 11.29 -2.45 -2.26
CA LYS A 109 11.54 -2.59 -3.71
C LYS A 109 11.79 -4.05 -4.08
N LEU A 110 12.63 -4.74 -3.32
CA LEU A 110 12.92 -6.15 -3.55
C LEU A 110 11.68 -7.02 -3.32
N GLN A 111 10.92 -6.76 -2.26
CA GLN A 111 9.70 -7.50 -1.94
C GLN A 111 8.62 -7.34 -3.02
N SER A 112 8.41 -6.11 -3.53
CA SER A 112 7.43 -5.87 -4.59
C SER A 112 7.84 -6.52 -5.91
N ALA A 113 9.13 -6.50 -6.26
CA ALA A 113 9.64 -7.18 -7.45
C ALA A 113 9.45 -8.71 -7.36
N MET A 114 9.71 -9.31 -6.19
CA MET A 114 9.49 -10.74 -5.97
C MET A 114 8.00 -11.12 -5.98
N ALA A 115 7.13 -10.26 -5.44
CA ALA A 115 5.68 -10.53 -5.42
C ALA A 115 5.06 -10.60 -6.81
N THR A 116 5.63 -9.88 -7.78
CA THR A 116 5.16 -9.89 -9.18
C THR A 116 5.53 -11.19 -9.92
N VAL A 117 6.55 -11.91 -9.45
CA VAL A 117 7.06 -13.13 -10.09
C VAL A 117 6.60 -14.41 -9.38
N THR A 118 6.23 -14.31 -8.11
CA THR A 118 5.86 -15.47 -7.29
C THR A 118 4.37 -15.80 -7.46
N PRO A 119 4.01 -17.08 -7.74
CA PRO A 119 2.60 -17.48 -7.83
C PRO A 119 1.83 -17.16 -6.56
N SER A 120 0.61 -16.66 -6.70
CA SER A 120 -0.25 -16.19 -5.60
C SER A 120 -0.52 -17.24 -4.52
N GLU A 121 -0.51 -18.52 -4.88
CA GLU A 121 -0.72 -19.63 -3.95
C GLU A 121 0.40 -19.79 -2.92
N SER A 122 1.66 -19.59 -3.32
CA SER A 122 2.80 -19.71 -2.41
C SER A 122 2.86 -18.57 -1.40
N THR A 123 2.34 -17.40 -1.74
CA THR A 123 2.35 -16.21 -0.88
C THR A 123 1.23 -16.25 0.17
N SER A 124 0.10 -16.92 -0.14
CA SER A 124 -1.04 -17.04 0.78
C SER A 124 -0.97 -18.21 1.76
N PHE A 125 -0.22 -19.28 1.41
CA PHE A 125 -0.24 -20.54 2.16
C PHE A 125 0.63 -20.56 3.44
N ASP A 126 1.73 -19.86 3.46
CA ASP A 126 2.69 -19.90 4.59
C ASP A 126 2.18 -19.20 5.87
N ARG A 127 1.10 -18.43 5.79
CA ARG A 127 0.50 -17.74 6.94
C ARG A 127 -0.44 -18.63 7.78
N ARG A 128 -0.88 -19.78 7.29
CA ARG A 128 -1.75 -20.69 8.08
C ARG A 128 -1.06 -21.32 9.29
N ARG A 129 0.26 -21.39 9.30
CA ARG A 129 1.03 -21.92 10.44
C ARG A 129 1.19 -20.93 11.59
N ALA A 130 0.96 -19.64 11.36
CA ALA A 130 1.20 -18.61 12.36
C ALA A 130 -0.06 -18.16 13.13
N SER A 131 -1.27 -18.50 12.69
CA SER A 131 -2.52 -18.04 13.32
C SER A 131 -3.47 -19.20 13.70
N ARG A 132 -2.97 -20.23 14.40
CA ARG A 132 -3.85 -21.12 15.17
C ARG A 132 -4.31 -20.46 16.48
N ARG A 133 -4.52 -19.16 16.52
CA ARG A 133 -5.43 -18.55 17.48
C ARG A 133 -6.83 -18.57 16.87
N ARG A 134 -7.79 -19.16 17.60
CA ARG A 134 -9.20 -19.20 17.22
C ARG A 134 -9.64 -17.77 16.92
N VAL A 135 -9.86 -17.44 15.65
CA VAL A 135 -10.51 -16.21 15.25
C VAL A 135 -11.97 -16.34 15.70
N HIS A 136 -12.35 -15.67 16.78
CA HIS A 136 -13.74 -15.57 17.18
C HIS A 136 -14.48 -14.73 16.13
N ALA A 137 -15.74 -15.06 15.84
CA ALA A 137 -16.58 -14.35 14.89
C ALA A 137 -16.62 -12.81 15.11
N GLY A 138 -16.30 -12.34 16.33
CA GLY A 138 -16.13 -10.93 16.68
C GLY A 138 -14.92 -10.22 16.03
N ASP A 139 -13.88 -10.98 15.64
CA ASP A 139 -12.66 -10.39 15.07
C ASP A 139 -12.83 -9.99 13.60
N ILE A 140 -13.72 -10.64 12.87
CA ILE A 140 -14.05 -10.30 11.47
C ILE A 140 -14.68 -8.91 11.38
N GLY A 141 -15.51 -8.54 12.36
CA GLY A 141 -16.14 -7.21 12.42
C GLY A 141 -15.15 -6.06 12.67
N LYS A 142 -14.03 -6.32 13.35
CA LYS A 142 -12.98 -5.31 13.61
C LYS A 142 -12.21 -4.96 12.34
N PHE A 143 -11.89 -5.96 11.49
CA PHE A 143 -11.23 -5.72 10.20
C PHE A 143 -12.09 -4.91 9.23
N HIS A 144 -13.40 -5.12 9.27
CA HIS A 144 -14.33 -4.36 8.42
C HIS A 144 -14.37 -2.87 8.82
N ARG A 145 -14.35 -2.56 10.12
CA ARG A 145 -14.29 -1.16 10.62
C ARG A 145 -12.98 -0.46 10.28
N ALA A 146 -11.85 -1.17 10.35
CA ALA A 146 -10.55 -0.62 10.02
C ALA A 146 -10.44 -0.21 8.55
N SER A 147 -11.03 -1.00 7.64
CA SER A 147 -11.04 -0.70 6.21
C SER A 147 -11.89 0.52 5.85
N ILE A 148 -12.97 0.79 6.62
CA ILE A 148 -13.86 1.93 6.39
C ILE A 148 -13.34 3.20 7.06
N GLY A 149 -12.64 3.08 8.20
CA GLY A 149 -12.09 4.22 8.94
C GLY A 149 -10.95 4.97 8.24
N CYS A 150 -10.35 4.37 7.21
CA CYS A 150 -9.25 4.99 6.45
C CYS A 150 -9.73 6.01 5.39
N PHE A 151 -11.05 6.18 5.21
CA PHE A 151 -11.67 7.12 4.26
C PHE A 151 -12.33 8.35 4.90
N ARG A 152 -12.08 8.61 6.19
CA ARG A 152 -12.52 9.86 6.84
C ARG A 152 -11.36 10.76 7.17
#